data_c1fd8c636fe37c56958f52c3f0ba64c3
#
_entry.id   c1fd8c636fe37c56958f52c3f0ba64c3
#
_cell.length_a   1.000
_cell.length_b   1.000
_cell.length_c   1.000
_cell.angle_alpha   90.00
_cell.angle_beta   90.00
_cell.angle_gamma   90.00
#
_symmetry.space_group_name_H-M   'P 1'
#
loop_
_entity.id
_entity.type
_entity.pdbx_description
1 polymer ?
#
loop_
_entity_poly.entity_id
_entity_poly.type
_entity_poly.pdbx_seq_one_letter_code
_entity_poly.pdbx_strand_id
1 'polypeptide(L)'
;MSLSQQAALRFITCGSVDDGKSTLIGRLLVDSRSVLQDQLANVSKSGEADLAQFTDGLSAEREQGITIDVAYRYFSTAQRKFIIGDAPGHEQYTRNMVTAASSADAAVVLVDATKLDWQSAGLALLPQTRRHSLLAQLLRVPSIVFAVNKLDAVADPALAFAHIAAALQAFAEQAGMPVHAIVPVSALKGHNVVDSQPGWAGYEGPSLLQVLEALPNTPAEADAPFAFPVQWVEKFSDSAETQQGRRVYWGRVAAGTARIGQPIAVLPSGQQAVIAQVLDLSLIHISEPTRRRGI
;
A
#
# COMPACT_ATOMS: atom_id res chain seq x y z
N MET A 1 -5.41 10.73 -27.89
CA MET A 1 -5.69 11.12 -26.51
C MET A 1 -4.63 10.47 -25.65
N SER A 2 -3.71 11.27 -25.14
CA SER A 2 -2.67 10.80 -24.21
C SER A 2 -3.35 10.43 -22.90
N LEU A 3 -3.38 9.15 -22.56
CA LEU A 3 -3.69 8.70 -21.22
C LEU A 3 -2.60 9.29 -20.32
N SER A 4 -2.93 10.31 -19.52
CA SER A 4 -2.06 10.75 -18.43
C SER A 4 -1.86 9.52 -17.55
N GLN A 5 -0.67 8.92 -17.62
CA GLN A 5 -0.32 7.81 -16.73
C GLN A 5 -0.33 8.39 -15.31
N GLN A 6 -1.42 8.14 -14.58
CA GLN A 6 -1.43 8.42 -13.16
C GLN A 6 -0.30 7.61 -12.52
N ALA A 7 0.48 8.23 -11.65
CA ALA A 7 1.53 7.54 -10.92
C ALA A 7 0.93 6.36 -10.14
N ALA A 8 1.70 5.28 -10.01
CA ALA A 8 1.26 4.10 -9.29
C ALA A 8 0.87 4.46 -7.84
N LEU A 9 -0.29 3.97 -7.38
CA LEU A 9 -0.68 4.08 -5.97
C LEU A 9 0.03 3.02 -5.16
N ARG A 10 0.72 3.43 -4.11
CA ARG A 10 1.29 2.52 -3.11
C ARG A 10 0.36 2.48 -1.92
N PHE A 11 -0.16 1.32 -1.60
CA PHE A 11 -0.96 1.16 -0.39
C PHE A 11 -0.54 -0.05 0.41
N ILE A 12 -0.74 0.02 1.71
CA ILE A 12 -0.54 -1.11 2.62
C ILE A 12 -1.87 -1.68 3.04
N THR A 13 -1.90 -2.99 3.27
CA THR A 13 -2.97 -3.65 4.02
C THR A 13 -2.52 -3.86 5.45
N CYS A 14 -3.34 -3.49 6.41
CA CYS A 14 -3.08 -3.70 7.82
C CYS A 14 -4.37 -4.09 8.55
N GLY A 15 -4.23 -4.66 9.72
CA GLY A 15 -5.33 -5.22 10.50
C GLY A 15 -4.82 -6.37 11.36
N SER A 16 -5.68 -6.94 12.20
CA SER A 16 -5.33 -8.05 13.08
C SER A 16 -5.05 -9.34 12.30
N VAL A 17 -4.53 -10.33 12.98
CA VAL A 17 -4.44 -11.69 12.44
C VAL A 17 -5.84 -12.18 12.12
N ASP A 18 -5.98 -12.91 11.03
CA ASP A 18 -7.25 -13.48 10.53
C ASP A 18 -8.32 -12.45 10.14
N ASP A 19 -8.00 -11.18 10.01
CA ASP A 19 -8.94 -10.17 9.48
C ASP A 19 -9.18 -10.32 7.96
N GLY A 20 -8.42 -11.21 7.29
CA GLY A 20 -8.58 -11.52 5.87
C GLY A 20 -7.72 -10.68 4.93
N LYS A 21 -6.57 -10.16 5.40
CA LYS A 21 -5.63 -9.37 4.58
C LYS A 21 -5.17 -10.12 3.35
N SER A 22 -4.59 -11.31 3.52
CA SER A 22 -4.10 -12.15 2.42
C SER A 22 -5.22 -12.56 1.46
N THR A 23 -6.41 -12.86 1.99
CA THR A 23 -7.60 -13.15 1.18
C THR A 23 -8.02 -11.95 0.34
N LEU A 24 -8.01 -10.73 0.93
CA LEU A 24 -8.35 -9.50 0.21
C LEU A 24 -7.34 -9.21 -0.91
N ILE A 25 -6.05 -9.36 -0.63
CA ILE A 25 -5.00 -9.18 -1.65
C ILE A 25 -5.17 -10.19 -2.77
N GLY A 26 -5.33 -11.46 -2.43
CA GLY A 26 -5.59 -12.51 -3.42
C GLY A 26 -6.81 -12.21 -4.28
N ARG A 27 -7.92 -11.75 -3.67
CA ARG A 27 -9.14 -11.33 -4.37
C ARG A 27 -8.87 -10.16 -5.34
N LEU A 28 -8.19 -9.12 -4.89
CA LEU A 28 -7.81 -7.99 -5.74
C LEU A 28 -6.98 -8.45 -6.94
N LEU A 29 -5.99 -9.33 -6.73
CA LEU A 29 -5.12 -9.83 -7.79
C LEU A 29 -5.89 -10.70 -8.81
N VAL A 30 -6.77 -11.57 -8.34
CA VAL A 30 -7.54 -12.48 -9.19
C VAL A 30 -8.60 -11.72 -9.99
N ASP A 31 -9.43 -10.94 -9.32
CA ASP A 31 -10.58 -10.30 -9.95
C ASP A 31 -10.17 -9.10 -10.83
N SER A 32 -8.99 -8.47 -10.56
CA SER A 32 -8.40 -7.48 -11.47
C SER A 32 -7.74 -8.10 -12.71
N ARG A 33 -7.79 -9.44 -12.86
CA ARG A 33 -7.18 -10.21 -13.96
C ARG A 33 -5.66 -10.01 -14.08
N SER A 34 -5.00 -9.71 -12.97
CA SER A 34 -3.55 -9.47 -12.91
C SER A 34 -2.75 -10.76 -12.67
N VAL A 35 -3.43 -11.87 -12.41
CA VAL A 35 -2.82 -13.21 -12.23
C VAL A 35 -2.93 -13.98 -13.53
N LEU A 36 -1.83 -14.61 -13.96
CA LEU A 36 -1.82 -15.49 -15.13
C LEU A 36 -2.71 -16.72 -14.90
N GLN A 37 -3.46 -17.13 -15.92
CA GLN A 37 -4.40 -18.26 -15.85
C GLN A 37 -3.74 -19.57 -15.37
N ASP A 38 -2.47 -19.79 -15.69
CA ASP A 38 -1.70 -20.96 -15.27
C ASP A 38 -1.46 -20.99 -13.75
N GLN A 39 -1.32 -19.82 -13.10
CA GLN A 39 -1.20 -19.70 -11.65
C GLN A 39 -2.53 -19.97 -10.96
N LEU A 40 -3.64 -19.53 -11.55
CA LEU A 40 -5.00 -19.82 -11.08
C LEU A 40 -5.30 -21.34 -11.11
N ALA A 41 -4.90 -22.03 -12.18
CA ALA A 41 -5.13 -23.47 -12.34
C ALA A 41 -4.39 -24.31 -11.27
N ASN A 42 -3.24 -23.85 -10.78
CA ASN A 42 -2.47 -24.56 -9.76
C ASN A 42 -3.05 -24.45 -8.36
N VAL A 43 -3.78 -23.36 -8.06
CA VAL A 43 -4.39 -23.10 -6.75
C VAL A 43 -5.83 -23.61 -6.67
N SER A 44 -6.50 -23.84 -7.81
CA SER A 44 -7.88 -24.30 -7.90
C SER A 44 -8.06 -25.83 -7.79
N LYS A 45 -7.04 -26.58 -7.39
CA LYS A 45 -7.09 -28.07 -7.35
C LYS A 45 -8.08 -28.66 -6.34
N SER A 46 -8.67 -27.84 -5.45
CA SER A 46 -9.62 -28.27 -4.41
C SER A 46 -11.03 -27.66 -4.49
N GLY A 47 -11.39 -27.03 -5.62
CA GLY A 47 -12.75 -26.52 -5.87
C GLY A 47 -13.03 -25.10 -5.34
N GLU A 48 -12.40 -24.63 -4.31
CA GLU A 48 -12.33 -23.21 -3.91
C GLU A 48 -10.86 -22.78 -3.93
N ALA A 49 -10.56 -21.72 -4.68
CA ALA A 49 -9.20 -21.20 -4.74
C ALA A 49 -8.83 -20.62 -3.36
N ASP A 50 -7.81 -21.18 -2.72
CA ASP A 50 -7.26 -20.59 -1.50
C ASP A 50 -6.49 -19.31 -1.87
N LEU A 51 -7.22 -18.21 -1.81
CA LEU A 51 -6.71 -16.88 -2.20
C LEU A 51 -5.51 -16.44 -1.37
N ALA A 52 -5.34 -16.95 -0.15
CA ALA A 52 -4.21 -16.63 0.70
C ALA A 52 -2.90 -17.22 0.15
N GLN A 53 -2.93 -18.34 -0.56
CA GLN A 53 -1.73 -18.94 -1.16
C GLN A 53 -1.06 -18.07 -2.22
N PHE A 54 -1.77 -17.10 -2.82
CA PHE A 54 -1.16 -16.13 -3.73
C PHE A 54 -0.27 -15.11 -3.03
N THR A 55 -0.40 -14.98 -1.72
CA THR A 55 0.32 -13.97 -0.93
C THR A 55 1.47 -14.54 -0.13
N ASP A 56 1.43 -15.82 0.23
CA ASP A 56 2.43 -16.46 1.08
C ASP A 56 3.73 -16.75 0.30
N GLY A 57 4.69 -15.84 0.44
CA GLY A 57 5.97 -15.88 -0.29
C GLY A 57 7.03 -16.76 0.37
N LEU A 58 7.09 -16.79 1.70
CA LEU A 58 8.09 -17.51 2.47
C LEU A 58 7.58 -18.88 2.94
N SER A 59 8.45 -19.88 2.96
CA SER A 59 8.10 -21.21 3.50
C SER A 59 7.67 -21.14 4.96
N ALA A 60 8.32 -20.29 5.76
CA ALA A 60 7.97 -20.04 7.16
C ALA A 60 6.59 -19.39 7.33
N GLU A 61 6.17 -18.52 6.42
CA GLU A 61 4.82 -17.92 6.41
C GLU A 61 3.76 -18.98 6.12
N ARG A 62 4.03 -19.86 5.17
CA ARG A 62 3.13 -20.99 4.83
C ARG A 62 2.99 -22.00 5.96
N GLU A 63 4.08 -22.29 6.69
CA GLU A 63 4.06 -23.22 7.83
C GLU A 63 3.31 -22.63 9.03
N GLN A 64 3.44 -21.33 9.27
CA GLN A 64 2.84 -20.67 10.42
C GLN A 64 1.48 -20.01 10.11
N GLY A 65 1.13 -19.86 8.83
CA GLY A 65 -0.11 -19.20 8.39
C GLY A 65 -0.17 -17.72 8.74
N ILE A 66 0.99 -17.06 8.85
CA ILE A 66 1.09 -15.64 9.22
C ILE A 66 2.08 -14.90 8.31
N THR A 67 1.81 -13.64 8.02
CA THR A 67 2.75 -12.74 7.34
C THR A 67 3.84 -12.32 8.35
N ILE A 68 5.10 -12.54 8.01
CA ILE A 68 6.26 -12.21 8.85
C ILE A 68 6.95 -10.94 8.35
N ASP A 69 7.21 -10.87 7.05
CA ASP A 69 7.88 -9.73 6.41
C ASP A 69 6.95 -9.02 5.43
N VAL A 70 7.34 -7.82 5.00
CA VAL A 70 6.55 -7.07 4.02
C VAL A 70 6.71 -7.67 2.64
N ALA A 71 5.64 -8.21 2.11
CA ALA A 71 5.59 -8.67 0.72
C ALA A 71 4.97 -7.60 -0.17
N TYR A 72 5.66 -7.24 -1.26
CA TYR A 72 5.13 -6.32 -2.24
C TYR A 72 4.50 -7.07 -3.41
N ARG A 73 3.29 -6.68 -3.77
CA ARG A 73 2.54 -7.22 -4.92
C ARG A 73 2.19 -6.09 -5.87
N TYR A 74 2.12 -6.42 -7.14
CA TYR A 74 1.88 -5.45 -8.20
C TYR A 74 0.69 -5.87 -9.02
N PHE A 75 -0.22 -4.96 -9.27
CA PHE A 75 -1.30 -5.16 -10.22
C PHE A 75 -1.67 -3.86 -10.93
N SER A 76 -2.46 -3.95 -11.98
CA SER A 76 -2.91 -2.80 -12.72
C SER A 76 -4.34 -2.98 -13.20
N THR A 77 -5.07 -1.88 -13.22
CA THR A 77 -6.36 -1.77 -13.90
C THR A 77 -6.19 -0.94 -15.16
N ALA A 78 -7.27 -0.75 -15.91
CA ALA A 78 -7.25 0.17 -17.05
C ALA A 78 -6.98 1.63 -16.63
N GLN A 79 -7.24 1.98 -15.37
CA GLN A 79 -7.14 3.34 -14.86
C GLN A 79 -5.81 3.61 -14.16
N ARG A 80 -5.27 2.63 -13.41
CA ARG A 80 -4.14 2.86 -12.51
C ARG A 80 -3.29 1.61 -12.25
N LYS A 81 -2.01 1.84 -11.95
CA LYS A 81 -1.10 0.82 -11.41
C LYS A 81 -1.08 0.86 -9.89
N PHE A 82 -0.95 -0.28 -9.26
CA PHE A 82 -0.96 -0.44 -7.81
C PHE A 82 0.25 -1.23 -7.32
N ILE A 83 0.76 -0.81 -6.16
CA ILE A 83 1.78 -1.53 -5.40
C ILE A 83 1.18 -1.78 -4.02
N ILE A 84 0.94 -3.04 -3.69
CA ILE A 84 0.42 -3.46 -2.39
C ILE A 84 1.60 -3.84 -1.51
N GLY A 85 1.70 -3.26 -0.31
CA GLY A 85 2.55 -3.76 0.76
C GLY A 85 1.69 -4.57 1.74
N ASP A 86 1.87 -5.88 1.76
CA ASP A 86 1.21 -6.72 2.78
C ASP A 86 1.96 -6.59 4.09
N ALA A 87 1.30 -5.98 5.10
CA ALA A 87 1.90 -5.76 6.39
C ALA A 87 1.45 -6.83 7.40
N PRO A 88 2.39 -7.37 8.21
CA PRO A 88 2.07 -8.37 9.20
C PRO A 88 1.07 -7.86 10.23
N GLY A 89 0.12 -8.74 10.64
CA GLY A 89 -0.91 -8.42 11.62
C GLY A 89 -0.47 -8.60 13.08
N HIS A 90 0.63 -9.29 13.34
CA HIS A 90 1.13 -9.57 14.68
C HIS A 90 1.89 -8.39 15.29
N GLU A 91 1.71 -8.16 16.59
CA GLU A 91 2.36 -7.06 17.32
C GLU A 91 3.88 -7.09 17.25
N GLN A 92 4.47 -8.28 17.31
CA GLN A 92 5.93 -8.47 17.26
C GLN A 92 6.56 -8.01 15.94
N TYR A 93 5.78 -7.90 14.87
CA TYR A 93 6.23 -7.47 13.54
C TYR A 93 5.85 -6.01 13.21
N THR A 94 5.46 -5.22 14.20
CA THR A 94 5.09 -3.79 14.00
C THR A 94 6.17 -2.99 13.26
N ARG A 95 7.47 -3.32 13.44
CA ARG A 95 8.57 -2.67 12.72
C ARG A 95 8.42 -2.82 11.20
N ASN A 96 8.03 -4.00 10.73
CA ASN A 96 7.84 -4.26 9.30
C ASN A 96 6.66 -3.45 8.75
N MET A 97 5.57 -3.32 9.53
CA MET A 97 4.47 -2.42 9.18
C MET A 97 4.94 -0.96 9.05
N VAL A 98 5.77 -0.46 9.96
CA VAL A 98 6.32 0.90 9.90
C VAL A 98 7.11 1.11 8.60
N THR A 99 7.94 0.12 8.22
CA THR A 99 8.70 0.19 6.97
C THR A 99 7.80 0.27 5.75
N ALA A 100 6.75 -0.54 5.68
CA ALA A 100 5.79 -0.51 4.56
C ALA A 100 5.01 0.81 4.53
N ALA A 101 4.51 1.27 5.68
CA ALA A 101 3.69 2.48 5.79
C ALA A 101 4.45 3.75 5.44
N SER A 102 5.76 3.82 5.73
CA SER A 102 6.59 5.02 5.49
C SER A 102 6.66 5.44 4.01
N SER A 103 6.35 4.54 3.09
CA SER A 103 6.37 4.80 1.65
C SER A 103 4.98 4.70 1.00
N ALA A 104 3.94 4.51 1.80
CA ALA A 104 2.57 4.29 1.29
C ALA A 104 1.84 5.62 1.05
N ASP A 105 1.06 5.66 -0.01
CA ASP A 105 0.13 6.74 -0.33
C ASP A 105 -1.22 6.53 0.37
N ALA A 106 -1.54 5.28 0.71
CA ALA A 106 -2.76 4.91 1.42
C ALA A 106 -2.57 3.71 2.35
N ALA A 107 -3.41 3.61 3.37
CA ALA A 107 -3.53 2.44 4.23
C ALA A 107 -4.96 1.89 4.17
N VAL A 108 -5.08 0.61 3.84
CA VAL A 108 -6.34 -0.14 3.94
C VAL A 108 -6.32 -0.92 5.25
N VAL A 109 -7.11 -0.47 6.20
CA VAL A 109 -7.23 -1.10 7.52
C VAL A 109 -8.41 -2.05 7.51
N LEU A 110 -8.14 -3.35 7.58
CA LEU A 110 -9.19 -4.36 7.65
C LEU A 110 -9.74 -4.44 9.07
N VAL A 111 -11.05 -4.61 9.14
CA VAL A 111 -11.81 -4.74 10.38
C VAL A 111 -12.72 -5.96 10.26
N ASP A 112 -12.45 -6.99 11.04
CA ASP A 112 -13.27 -8.21 11.04
C ASP A 112 -14.58 -7.99 11.83
N ALA A 113 -15.70 -7.94 11.12
CA ALA A 113 -17.01 -7.72 11.71
C ALA A 113 -17.42 -8.83 12.70
N THR A 114 -16.92 -10.06 12.51
CA THR A 114 -17.26 -11.21 13.37
C THR A 114 -16.62 -11.16 14.75
N LYS A 115 -15.56 -10.35 14.91
CA LYS A 115 -14.83 -10.18 16.17
C LYS A 115 -15.37 -9.03 17.03
N LEU A 116 -16.35 -8.29 16.52
CA LEU A 116 -16.91 -7.11 17.18
C LEU A 116 -18.31 -7.41 17.73
N ASP A 117 -18.58 -6.91 18.92
CA ASP A 117 -19.92 -6.91 19.50
C ASP A 117 -20.75 -5.74 18.94
N TRP A 118 -21.10 -5.85 17.64
CA TRP A 118 -21.80 -4.82 16.90
C TRP A 118 -23.28 -4.64 17.32
N GLN A 119 -23.82 -5.55 18.12
CA GLN A 119 -25.17 -5.41 18.70
C GLN A 119 -25.18 -4.55 19.96
N SER A 120 -24.03 -4.38 20.59
CA SER A 120 -23.90 -3.58 21.81
C SER A 120 -23.92 -2.08 21.53
N ALA A 121 -24.63 -1.31 22.34
CA ALA A 121 -24.66 0.15 22.26
C ALA A 121 -23.31 0.84 22.52
N GLY A 122 -22.32 0.11 23.07
CA GLY A 122 -20.97 0.57 23.36
C GLY A 122 -19.91 -0.16 22.57
N LEU A 123 -20.09 -0.35 21.26
CA LEU A 123 -19.16 -1.06 20.41
C LEU A 123 -17.72 -0.53 20.57
N ALA A 124 -16.83 -1.40 21.08
CA ALA A 124 -15.42 -1.11 21.23
C ALA A 124 -14.62 -1.70 20.06
N LEU A 125 -13.85 -0.86 19.38
CA LEU A 125 -12.93 -1.31 18.35
C LEU A 125 -11.79 -2.13 18.95
N LEU A 126 -11.37 -3.18 18.24
CA LEU A 126 -10.25 -4.01 18.66
C LEU A 126 -8.96 -3.20 18.86
N PRO A 127 -8.14 -3.53 19.87
CA PRO A 127 -6.88 -2.84 20.14
C PRO A 127 -5.95 -2.77 18.93
N GLN A 128 -5.89 -3.83 18.13
CA GLN A 128 -5.05 -3.88 16.92
C GLN A 128 -5.55 -2.95 15.82
N THR A 129 -6.87 -2.88 15.58
CA THR A 129 -7.46 -1.92 14.64
C THR A 129 -7.06 -0.50 15.01
N ARG A 130 -7.21 -0.13 16.29
CA ARG A 130 -6.83 1.19 16.80
C ARG A 130 -5.34 1.46 16.64
N ARG A 131 -4.48 0.48 17.00
CA ARG A 131 -3.02 0.60 16.91
C ARG A 131 -2.56 0.81 15.48
N HIS A 132 -3.01 -0.02 14.53
CA HIS A 132 -2.60 0.07 13.14
C HIS A 132 -3.06 1.39 12.50
N SER A 133 -4.27 1.83 12.80
CA SER A 133 -4.78 3.12 12.32
C SER A 133 -3.96 4.30 12.85
N LEU A 134 -3.65 4.30 14.16
CA LEU A 134 -2.82 5.35 14.77
C LEU A 134 -1.38 5.34 14.23
N LEU A 135 -0.81 4.16 13.98
CA LEU A 135 0.52 4.07 13.36
C LEU A 135 0.52 4.62 11.93
N ALA A 136 -0.49 4.30 11.12
CA ALA A 136 -0.62 4.88 9.78
C ALA A 136 -0.72 6.41 9.85
N GLN A 137 -1.50 6.94 10.79
CA GLN A 137 -1.61 8.38 11.02
C GLN A 137 -0.28 9.01 11.47
N LEU A 138 0.41 8.42 12.45
CA LEU A 138 1.70 8.90 12.94
C LEU A 138 2.77 8.92 11.85
N LEU A 139 2.73 7.96 10.94
CA LEU A 139 3.59 7.89 9.77
C LEU A 139 3.13 8.81 8.63
N ARG A 140 2.08 9.60 8.87
CA ARG A 140 1.51 10.57 7.92
C ARG A 140 1.10 9.95 6.60
N VAL A 141 0.54 8.72 6.64
CA VAL A 141 -0.09 8.14 5.46
C VAL A 141 -1.29 9.02 5.06
N PRO A 142 -1.31 9.57 3.84
CA PRO A 142 -2.26 10.64 3.49
C PRO A 142 -3.70 10.19 3.43
N SER A 143 -3.94 8.92 3.08
CA SER A 143 -5.29 8.39 2.91
C SER A 143 -5.47 7.11 3.72
N ILE A 144 -6.48 7.09 4.58
CA ILE A 144 -6.86 5.89 5.35
C ILE A 144 -8.23 5.43 4.87
N VAL A 145 -8.32 4.15 4.53
CA VAL A 145 -9.56 3.48 4.12
C VAL A 145 -9.80 2.32 5.09
N PHE A 146 -10.98 2.26 5.68
CA PHE A 146 -11.39 1.11 6.46
C PHE A 146 -12.17 0.14 5.58
N ALA A 147 -11.75 -1.13 5.57
CA ALA A 147 -12.46 -2.23 4.92
C ALA A 147 -13.10 -3.12 6.00
N VAL A 148 -14.40 -2.97 6.21
CA VAL A 148 -15.14 -3.80 7.16
C VAL A 148 -15.43 -5.13 6.50
N ASN A 149 -14.67 -6.16 6.89
CA ASN A 149 -14.65 -7.48 6.25
C ASN A 149 -15.49 -8.50 6.99
N LYS A 150 -15.80 -9.60 6.30
CA LYS A 150 -16.58 -10.75 6.81
C LYS A 150 -18.02 -10.43 7.20
N LEU A 151 -18.59 -9.40 6.61
CA LEU A 151 -20.01 -9.07 6.81
C LEU A 151 -20.95 -10.15 6.25
N ASP A 152 -20.47 -10.99 5.33
CA ASP A 152 -21.17 -12.18 4.84
C ASP A 152 -21.33 -13.29 5.88
N ALA A 153 -20.59 -13.22 6.98
CA ALA A 153 -20.63 -14.18 8.08
C ALA A 153 -21.43 -13.70 9.33
N VAL A 154 -22.00 -12.49 9.30
CA VAL A 154 -22.81 -11.94 10.37
C VAL A 154 -24.31 -12.06 10.04
N ALA A 155 -25.16 -12.10 11.09
CA ALA A 155 -26.60 -12.31 10.92
C ALA A 155 -27.32 -11.14 10.22
N ASP A 156 -26.90 -9.90 10.50
CA ASP A 156 -27.43 -8.68 9.87
C ASP A 156 -26.29 -7.81 9.37
N PRO A 157 -25.86 -8.00 8.11
CA PRO A 157 -24.76 -7.23 7.52
C PRO A 157 -24.97 -5.71 7.50
N ALA A 158 -26.21 -5.26 7.29
CA ALA A 158 -26.53 -3.84 7.18
C ALA A 158 -26.41 -3.15 8.56
N LEU A 159 -27.01 -3.71 9.57
CA LEU A 159 -26.94 -3.19 10.93
C LEU A 159 -25.51 -3.25 11.47
N ALA A 160 -24.82 -4.37 11.26
CA ALA A 160 -23.43 -4.53 11.67
C ALA A 160 -22.53 -3.48 11.02
N PHE A 161 -22.66 -3.28 9.71
CA PHE A 161 -21.89 -2.26 9.01
C PHE A 161 -22.19 -0.86 9.55
N ALA A 162 -23.45 -0.49 9.71
CA ALA A 162 -23.83 0.83 10.22
C ALA A 162 -23.19 1.13 11.59
N HIS A 163 -23.26 0.18 12.53
CA HIS A 163 -22.71 0.37 13.87
C HIS A 163 -21.17 0.40 13.87
N ILE A 164 -20.52 -0.50 13.10
CA ILE A 164 -19.07 -0.53 12.99
C ILE A 164 -18.55 0.73 12.31
N ALA A 165 -19.19 1.18 11.23
CA ALA A 165 -18.82 2.39 10.52
C ALA A 165 -18.95 3.62 11.43
N ALA A 166 -20.01 3.74 12.21
CA ALA A 166 -20.19 4.81 13.19
C ALA A 166 -19.07 4.82 14.26
N ALA A 167 -18.70 3.65 14.78
CA ALA A 167 -17.61 3.54 15.76
C ALA A 167 -16.24 3.88 15.16
N LEU A 168 -15.96 3.47 13.91
CA LEU A 168 -14.75 3.81 13.20
C LEU A 168 -14.68 5.32 12.91
N GLN A 169 -15.79 5.92 12.51
CA GLN A 169 -15.86 7.36 12.26
C GLN A 169 -15.60 8.16 13.54
N ALA A 170 -16.27 7.81 14.65
CA ALA A 170 -16.05 8.46 15.94
C ALA A 170 -14.61 8.34 16.44
N PHE A 171 -14.01 7.15 16.26
CA PHE A 171 -12.60 6.93 16.58
C PHE A 171 -11.66 7.82 15.72
N ALA A 172 -11.94 7.89 14.43
CA ALA A 172 -11.15 8.70 13.50
C ALA A 172 -11.23 10.20 13.84
N GLU A 173 -12.42 10.69 14.16
CA GLU A 173 -12.62 12.08 14.58
C GLU A 173 -11.86 12.41 15.88
N GLN A 174 -11.93 11.53 16.89
CA GLN A 174 -11.18 11.70 18.14
C GLN A 174 -9.66 11.70 17.91
N ALA A 175 -9.18 10.91 16.96
CA ALA A 175 -7.77 10.82 16.63
C ALA A 175 -7.31 11.90 15.64
N GLY A 176 -8.20 12.70 15.06
CA GLY A 176 -7.87 13.65 13.98
C GLY A 176 -7.36 12.96 12.71
N MET A 177 -7.89 11.78 12.40
CA MET A 177 -7.40 10.91 11.35
C MET A 177 -8.10 11.21 10.00
N PRO A 178 -7.36 11.34 8.88
CA PRO A 178 -7.93 11.60 7.57
C PRO A 178 -8.51 10.31 6.97
N VAL A 179 -9.74 9.94 7.34
CA VAL A 179 -10.44 8.79 6.75
C VAL A 179 -11.04 9.19 5.42
N HIS A 180 -10.66 8.48 4.37
CA HIS A 180 -11.16 8.72 3.01
C HIS A 180 -12.46 7.97 2.74
N ALA A 181 -12.56 6.74 3.18
CA ALA A 181 -13.75 5.91 3.02
C ALA A 181 -13.82 4.80 4.08
N ILE A 182 -15.05 4.34 4.36
CA ILE A 182 -15.33 3.11 5.11
C ILE A 182 -16.19 2.24 4.19
N VAL A 183 -15.69 1.09 3.79
CA VAL A 183 -16.30 0.23 2.77
C VAL A 183 -16.62 -1.15 3.38
N PRO A 184 -17.89 -1.62 3.28
CA PRO A 184 -18.22 -3.00 3.64
C PRO A 184 -17.71 -3.94 2.55
N VAL A 185 -16.98 -4.99 2.94
CA VAL A 185 -16.44 -5.96 1.98
C VAL A 185 -16.65 -7.39 2.46
N SER A 186 -16.69 -8.32 1.52
CA SER A 186 -16.39 -9.72 1.76
C SER A 186 -15.21 -10.12 0.86
N ALA A 187 -14.03 -10.23 1.44
CA ALA A 187 -12.86 -10.68 0.72
C ALA A 187 -13.04 -12.11 0.17
N LEU A 188 -13.78 -12.95 0.90
CA LEU A 188 -14.05 -14.33 0.49
C LEU A 188 -15.04 -14.41 -0.70
N LYS A 189 -16.13 -13.66 -0.66
CA LYS A 189 -17.19 -13.68 -1.68
C LYS A 189 -16.97 -12.67 -2.81
N GLY A 190 -16.05 -11.69 -2.62
CA GLY A 190 -15.77 -10.63 -3.57
C GLY A 190 -16.70 -9.41 -3.48
N HIS A 191 -17.63 -9.39 -2.51
CA HIS A 191 -18.59 -8.29 -2.39
C HIS A 191 -17.87 -6.96 -2.11
N ASN A 192 -18.15 -5.95 -2.92
CA ASN A 192 -17.58 -4.60 -2.85
C ASN A 192 -16.04 -4.55 -2.85
N VAL A 193 -15.36 -5.59 -3.36
CA VAL A 193 -13.89 -5.58 -3.47
C VAL A 193 -13.47 -4.94 -4.79
N VAL A 194 -13.79 -5.53 -5.93
CA VAL A 194 -13.50 -5.00 -7.26
C VAL A 194 -14.74 -4.32 -7.84
N ASP A 195 -15.85 -5.03 -7.86
CA ASP A 195 -17.12 -4.51 -8.34
C ASP A 195 -17.99 -4.08 -7.16
N SER A 196 -18.70 -2.96 -7.31
CA SER A 196 -19.67 -2.52 -6.32
C SER A 196 -20.94 -3.38 -6.39
N GLN A 197 -21.50 -3.68 -5.22
CA GLN A 197 -22.79 -4.35 -5.08
C GLN A 197 -23.78 -3.42 -4.35
N PRO A 198 -24.50 -2.58 -5.06
CA PRO A 198 -25.46 -1.65 -4.47
C PRO A 198 -26.48 -2.37 -3.58
N GLY A 199 -26.74 -1.81 -2.40
CA GLY A 199 -27.66 -2.38 -1.40
C GLY A 199 -27.06 -3.46 -0.51
N TRP A 200 -25.95 -4.09 -0.88
CA TRP A 200 -25.33 -5.09 0.00
C TRP A 200 -24.78 -4.43 1.26
N ALA A 201 -25.11 -5.00 2.42
CA ALA A 201 -24.81 -4.44 3.74
C ALA A 201 -25.34 -3.00 3.95
N GLY A 202 -26.41 -2.60 3.24
CA GLY A 202 -26.98 -1.24 3.31
C GLY A 202 -26.08 -0.15 2.71
N TYR A 203 -25.16 -0.51 1.82
CA TYR A 203 -24.16 0.38 1.23
C TYR A 203 -24.44 0.64 -0.25
N GLU A 204 -24.39 1.92 -0.65
CA GLU A 204 -24.64 2.37 -2.03
C GLU A 204 -23.39 3.02 -2.66
N GLY A 205 -22.25 2.97 -1.96
CA GLY A 205 -21.02 3.60 -2.39
C GLY A 205 -20.19 2.77 -3.37
N PRO A 206 -19.00 3.27 -3.74
CA PRO A 206 -18.07 2.60 -4.62
C PRO A 206 -17.42 1.37 -3.97
N SER A 207 -16.94 0.42 -4.78
CA SER A 207 -16.13 -0.70 -4.30
C SER A 207 -14.79 -0.22 -3.73
N LEU A 208 -14.10 -1.10 -3.00
CA LEU A 208 -12.78 -0.82 -2.47
C LEU A 208 -11.79 -0.44 -3.59
N LEU A 209 -11.81 -1.17 -4.71
CA LEU A 209 -10.92 -0.87 -5.85
C LEU A 209 -11.24 0.50 -6.45
N GLN A 210 -12.51 0.85 -6.64
CA GLN A 210 -12.92 2.16 -7.15
C GLN A 210 -12.50 3.30 -6.20
N VAL A 211 -12.59 3.09 -4.88
CA VAL A 211 -12.06 4.03 -3.90
C VAL A 211 -10.55 4.20 -4.09
N LEU A 212 -9.78 3.11 -4.19
CA LEU A 212 -8.33 3.16 -4.38
C LEU A 212 -7.93 3.81 -5.72
N GLU A 213 -8.70 3.61 -6.78
CA GLU A 213 -8.49 4.27 -8.08
C GLU A 213 -8.65 5.79 -7.98
N ALA A 214 -9.62 6.25 -7.19
CA ALA A 214 -9.92 7.66 -6.99
C ALA A 214 -9.00 8.38 -6.00
N LEU A 215 -8.25 7.63 -5.15
CA LEU A 215 -7.36 8.26 -4.16
C LEU A 215 -6.32 9.15 -4.84
N PRO A 216 -6.06 10.34 -4.30
CA PRO A 216 -4.95 11.15 -4.78
C PRO A 216 -3.62 10.40 -4.55
N ASN A 217 -2.70 10.49 -5.51
CA ASN A 217 -1.30 10.20 -5.16
C ASN A 217 -0.86 11.23 -4.13
N THR A 218 0.03 10.84 -3.23
CA THR A 218 0.73 11.84 -2.41
C THR A 218 1.37 12.83 -3.41
N PRO A 219 0.93 14.08 -3.51
CA PRO A 219 1.61 15.03 -4.34
C PRO A 219 3.04 15.04 -3.81
N ALA A 220 4.03 14.77 -4.68
CA ALA A 220 5.32 15.34 -4.40
C ALA A 220 4.99 16.81 -4.14
N GLU A 221 5.39 17.36 -3.00
CA GLU A 221 5.23 18.80 -2.71
C GLU A 221 6.08 19.55 -3.74
N ALA A 222 5.60 19.60 -4.98
CA ALA A 222 6.36 20.07 -6.15
C ALA A 222 6.76 21.54 -6.01
N ASP A 223 5.94 22.28 -5.27
CA ASP A 223 6.15 23.71 -4.99
C ASP A 223 6.96 23.97 -3.70
N ALA A 224 7.25 22.91 -2.93
CA ALA A 224 8.08 23.03 -1.75
C ALA A 224 9.58 23.12 -2.11
N PRO A 225 10.45 23.63 -1.22
CA PRO A 225 11.88 23.56 -1.40
C PRO A 225 12.35 22.13 -1.69
N PHE A 226 13.28 21.98 -2.62
CA PHE A 226 13.82 20.67 -2.97
C PHE A 226 14.43 19.97 -1.77
N ALA A 227 13.98 18.75 -1.52
CA ALA A 227 14.49 17.88 -0.47
C ALA A 227 14.70 16.46 -1.05
N PHE A 228 15.92 15.96 -0.89
CA PHE A 228 16.32 14.65 -1.38
C PHE A 228 17.10 13.90 -0.29
N PRO A 229 16.42 13.06 0.51
CA PRO A 229 17.10 12.17 1.44
C PRO A 229 17.94 11.14 0.69
N VAL A 230 19.26 11.16 0.90
CA VAL A 230 20.16 10.18 0.31
C VAL A 230 19.98 8.85 1.04
N GLN A 231 19.58 7.81 0.30
CA GLN A 231 19.39 6.46 0.83
C GLN A 231 20.60 5.56 0.54
N TRP A 232 21.29 5.79 -0.59
CA TRP A 232 22.45 5.03 -1.00
C TRP A 232 23.43 5.91 -1.77
N VAL A 233 24.74 5.62 -1.64
CA VAL A 233 25.79 6.30 -2.40
C VAL A 233 26.60 5.24 -3.13
N GLU A 234 26.61 5.33 -4.46
CA GLU A 234 27.41 4.48 -5.31
C GLU A 234 28.63 5.24 -5.83
N LYS A 235 29.79 4.60 -5.78
CA LYS A 235 31.03 5.15 -6.29
C LYS A 235 31.47 4.34 -7.52
N PHE A 236 31.48 4.98 -8.66
CA PHE A 236 32.01 4.38 -9.88
C PHE A 236 33.52 4.66 -9.96
N SER A 237 34.32 3.60 -9.89
CA SER A 237 35.80 3.69 -9.89
C SER A 237 36.41 3.76 -11.27
N ASP A 238 35.65 3.46 -12.33
CA ASP A 238 36.20 3.18 -13.67
C ASP A 238 35.84 4.23 -14.73
N SER A 239 35.60 5.50 -14.38
CA SER A 239 35.54 6.52 -15.42
C SER A 239 36.95 7.04 -15.70
N ALA A 240 37.51 6.65 -16.83
CA ALA A 240 38.84 7.07 -17.31
C ALA A 240 38.98 8.61 -17.51
N GLU A 241 37.91 9.39 -17.30
CA GLU A 241 37.90 10.82 -17.57
C GLU A 241 37.87 11.74 -16.35
N THR A 242 37.76 11.19 -15.12
CA THR A 242 37.82 12.03 -13.92
C THR A 242 38.73 11.42 -12.88
N GLN A 243 39.83 12.12 -12.54
CA GLN A 243 40.75 11.78 -11.44
C GLN A 243 40.05 11.76 -10.05
N GLN A 244 38.77 12.13 -9.99
CA GLN A 244 37.92 12.09 -8.82
C GLN A 244 36.71 11.20 -9.16
N GLY A 245 36.70 9.98 -8.68
CA GLY A 245 35.64 9.01 -8.96
C GLY A 245 34.23 9.62 -8.81
N ARG A 246 33.39 9.39 -9.82
CA ARG A 246 32.02 9.87 -9.85
C ARG A 246 31.18 9.21 -8.76
N ARG A 247 30.46 9.99 -7.97
CA ARG A 247 29.49 9.49 -6.99
C ARG A 247 28.08 9.72 -7.51
N VAL A 248 27.25 8.68 -7.42
CA VAL A 248 25.81 8.78 -7.69
C VAL A 248 25.10 8.60 -6.35
N TYR A 249 24.20 9.53 -6.07
CA TYR A 249 23.39 9.54 -4.87
C TYR A 249 21.98 9.03 -5.22
N TRP A 250 21.58 7.96 -4.58
CA TRP A 250 20.29 7.33 -4.81
C TRP A 250 19.31 7.70 -3.70
N GLY A 251 18.06 7.93 -4.07
CA GLY A 251 17.01 8.25 -3.12
C GLY A 251 15.72 8.62 -3.83
N ARG A 252 14.72 8.97 -3.06
CA ARG A 252 13.45 9.51 -3.56
C ARG A 252 13.42 11.02 -3.29
N VAL A 253 13.01 11.81 -4.27
CA VAL A 253 12.72 13.23 -4.05
C VAL A 253 11.54 13.30 -3.07
N ALA A 254 11.77 13.86 -1.88
CA ALA A 254 10.76 13.99 -0.82
C ALA A 254 9.90 15.23 -1.05
N ALA A 255 10.49 16.32 -1.55
CA ALA A 255 9.79 17.57 -1.84
C ALA A 255 10.48 18.33 -2.96
N GLY A 256 9.77 19.21 -3.64
CA GLY A 256 10.25 20.01 -4.74
C GLY A 256 10.58 19.20 -5.99
N THR A 257 11.36 19.82 -6.88
CA THR A 257 11.80 19.20 -8.14
C THR A 257 13.30 19.27 -8.27
N ALA A 258 13.94 18.21 -8.80
CA ALA A 258 15.35 18.20 -9.12
C ALA A 258 15.58 18.66 -10.58
N ARG A 259 16.47 19.61 -10.79
CA ARG A 259 16.87 20.11 -12.12
C ARG A 259 18.38 20.14 -12.26
N ILE A 260 18.88 19.76 -13.43
CA ILE A 260 20.31 19.92 -13.76
C ILE A 260 20.70 21.40 -13.67
N GLY A 261 21.82 21.68 -13.03
CA GLY A 261 22.29 23.04 -12.79
C GLY A 261 21.71 23.71 -11.54
N GLN A 262 20.78 23.05 -10.85
CA GLN A 262 20.16 23.61 -9.63
C GLN A 262 21.16 23.63 -8.47
N PRO A 263 21.35 24.79 -7.78
CA PRO A 263 22.14 24.86 -6.57
C PRO A 263 21.38 24.18 -5.41
N ILE A 264 22.12 23.43 -4.61
CA ILE A 264 21.59 22.71 -3.44
C ILE A 264 22.52 22.89 -2.24
N ALA A 265 21.95 22.77 -1.02
CA ALA A 265 22.71 22.65 0.20
C ALA A 265 22.77 21.19 0.66
N VAL A 266 23.95 20.70 0.94
CA VAL A 266 24.17 19.34 1.46
C VAL A 266 24.10 19.38 2.98
N LEU A 267 23.10 18.70 3.55
CA LEU A 267 22.93 18.62 4.99
C LEU A 267 23.62 17.36 5.55
N PRO A 268 24.17 17.39 6.77
CA PRO A 268 24.14 18.50 7.74
C PRO A 268 25.27 19.54 7.55
N SER A 269 26.19 19.37 6.61
CA SER A 269 27.38 20.21 6.48
C SER A 269 27.11 21.65 6.05
N GLY A 270 25.98 21.91 5.39
CA GLY A 270 25.65 23.19 4.77
C GLY A 270 26.46 23.53 3.51
N GLN A 271 27.28 22.61 3.00
CA GLN A 271 28.07 22.82 1.80
C GLN A 271 27.17 23.04 0.58
N GLN A 272 27.55 23.99 -0.26
CA GLN A 272 26.86 24.22 -1.53
C GLN A 272 27.37 23.25 -2.59
N ALA A 273 26.43 22.73 -3.36
CA ALA A 273 26.71 21.87 -4.52
C ALA A 273 25.74 22.20 -5.65
N VAL A 274 25.98 21.65 -6.83
CA VAL A 274 25.11 21.81 -7.99
C VAL A 274 24.74 20.43 -8.51
N ILE A 275 23.48 20.22 -8.86
CA ILE A 275 23.02 18.97 -9.48
C ILE A 275 23.63 18.88 -10.89
N ALA A 276 24.58 17.96 -11.07
CA ALA A 276 25.26 17.77 -12.35
C ALA A 276 24.42 16.96 -13.33
N GLN A 277 23.68 15.96 -12.81
CA GLN A 277 22.87 15.06 -13.62
C GLN A 277 21.70 14.50 -12.79
N VAL A 278 20.60 14.21 -13.45
CA VAL A 278 19.46 13.48 -12.88
C VAL A 278 19.34 12.17 -13.65
N LEU A 279 19.38 11.04 -12.94
CA LEU A 279 19.24 9.70 -13.49
C LEU A 279 17.88 9.14 -13.06
N ASP A 280 17.16 8.53 -13.99
CA ASP A 280 15.92 7.80 -13.72
C ASP A 280 16.21 6.31 -13.73
N LEU A 281 15.68 5.57 -12.73
CA LEU A 281 15.80 4.11 -12.66
C LEU A 281 15.23 3.39 -13.89
N SER A 282 14.25 3.97 -14.55
CA SER A 282 13.66 3.43 -15.78
C SER A 282 14.65 3.36 -16.95
N LEU A 283 15.66 4.21 -16.96
CA LEU A 283 16.69 4.25 -18.01
C LEU A 283 17.84 3.26 -17.75
N ILE A 284 17.99 2.75 -16.55
CA ILE A 284 19.05 1.78 -16.19
C ILE A 284 18.69 0.36 -16.68
N HIS A 285 17.42 0.05 -16.82
CA HIS A 285 16.96 -1.26 -17.33
C HIS A 285 16.97 -1.39 -18.85
N ILE A 286 17.25 -0.32 -19.60
CA ILE A 286 17.29 -0.33 -21.08
C ILE A 286 18.70 -0.60 -21.62
N SER A 287 19.75 -0.47 -20.81
CA SER A 287 21.09 -0.88 -21.21
C SER A 287 21.32 -2.34 -20.83
N GLU A 288 21.36 -3.21 -21.83
CA GLU A 288 21.66 -4.64 -21.68
C GLU A 288 22.82 -4.92 -20.71
N PRO A 289 22.74 -6.07 -19.96
CA PRO A 289 23.74 -6.41 -18.95
C PRO A 289 25.12 -6.77 -19.52
N THR A 290 25.40 -6.55 -20.78
CA THR A 290 26.63 -7.02 -21.45
C THR A 290 27.67 -5.97 -21.73
N ARG A 291 27.48 -4.69 -21.38
CA ARG A 291 28.63 -3.74 -21.36
C ARG A 291 28.40 -2.64 -20.33
N ARG A 292 29.10 -2.79 -19.19
CA ARG A 292 29.38 -1.69 -18.27
C ARG A 292 30.01 -0.52 -19.06
N ARG A 293 29.19 0.42 -19.48
CA ARG A 293 29.66 1.76 -19.81
C ARG A 293 28.98 2.69 -18.83
N GLY A 294 29.76 3.13 -17.84
CA GLY A 294 29.39 4.24 -17.00
C GLY A 294 29.17 5.48 -17.87
N ILE A 295 28.09 6.15 -17.60
CA ILE A 295 27.86 7.54 -18.01
C ILE A 295 28.07 8.42 -16.81
#